data_a0bf06ee3ccf561c6d07079c55a30868
#
_entry.id   a0bf06ee3ccf561c6d07079c55a30868
#
_cell.length_a   1.000
_cell.length_b   1.000
_cell.length_c   1.000
_cell.angle_alpha   90.00
_cell.angle_beta   90.00
_cell.angle_gamma   90.00
#
_symmetry.space_group_name_H-M   'P 1'
#
loop_
_entity.id
_entity.type
_entity.pdbx_description
1 polymer ?
#
loop_
_entity_poly.entity_id
_entity_poly.type
_entity_poly.pdbx_seq_one_letter_code
_entity_poly.pdbx_strand_id
1 'polypeptide(L)'
;MEENAKEEEEEEGETTRRFLARKGGAKFPRGQVPPSSRRGGTTGDIEDVSSLTPRCCATNEWDETEASVALSEKNWGWIHSIDSMTSVDGPGLRAMIFFQGCAKRCAFCCNPDSLEEGVGQKMSKEDVFAALETKLAYYTKSGGGITMSGGECMLQYRFVVALAKCARARGLTAIIDTAAHGNDQIWDFVLPHIDMALLCCKSSNPVRYGKITGRPENFGIMHAFLAKLEEHKVPTWLRFVLMSSDDEEFQDIVTDGEEELLGVAALAKMHKKCIKGVEILPYHNFGAFKYREMHIPYKLEKMKPPSDEVIIRAKKVIEGEGVKVLL
;
A
#
# COMPACT_ATOMS: atom_id res chain seq x y z
N MET A 1 -3.06 -37.10 19.20
CA MET A 1 -2.14 -36.23 18.40
C MET A 1 -2.78 -35.79 17.07
N GLU A 2 -3.49 -36.69 16.36
CA GLU A 2 -4.21 -36.35 15.11
C GLU A 2 -5.45 -35.46 15.34
N GLU A 3 -6.16 -35.59 16.47
CA GLU A 3 -7.33 -34.78 16.81
C GLU A 3 -6.91 -33.31 17.11
N ASN A 4 -5.84 -33.09 17.85
CA ASN A 4 -5.34 -31.75 18.14
C ASN A 4 -4.85 -31.01 16.85
N ALA A 5 -4.26 -31.76 15.90
CA ALA A 5 -3.82 -31.16 14.63
C ALA A 5 -5.01 -30.73 13.76
N LYS A 6 -6.15 -31.45 13.82
CA LYS A 6 -7.35 -31.05 13.08
C LYS A 6 -8.08 -29.88 13.70
N GLU A 7 -8.12 -29.78 15.03
CA GLU A 7 -8.67 -28.61 15.72
C GLU A 7 -7.84 -27.34 15.46
N GLU A 8 -6.51 -27.44 15.44
CA GLU A 8 -5.63 -26.32 15.08
C GLU A 8 -5.80 -25.90 13.61
N GLU A 9 -5.98 -26.84 12.67
CA GLU A 9 -6.23 -26.51 11.24
C GLU A 9 -7.63 -25.88 11.03
N GLU A 10 -8.67 -26.31 11.77
CA GLU A 10 -9.99 -25.69 11.71
C GLU A 10 -10.00 -24.28 12.31
N GLU A 11 -9.29 -24.05 13.41
CA GLU A 11 -9.19 -22.73 14.06
C GLU A 11 -8.38 -21.74 13.22
N GLU A 12 -7.30 -22.18 12.56
CA GLU A 12 -6.55 -21.38 11.58
C GLU A 12 -7.37 -21.06 10.33
N GLY A 13 -8.15 -22.01 9.80
CA GLY A 13 -9.04 -21.80 8.66
C GLY A 13 -10.16 -20.80 8.98
N GLU A 14 -10.72 -20.84 10.18
CA GLU A 14 -11.73 -19.88 10.63
C GLU A 14 -11.15 -18.47 10.82
N THR A 15 -9.92 -18.37 11.33
CA THR A 15 -9.19 -17.10 11.49
C THR A 15 -8.93 -16.45 10.13
N THR A 16 -8.52 -17.24 9.13
CA THR A 16 -8.29 -16.77 7.76
C THR A 16 -9.60 -16.30 7.10
N ARG A 17 -10.70 -17.06 7.27
CA ARG A 17 -12.04 -16.66 6.78
C ARG A 17 -12.54 -15.39 7.44
N ARG A 18 -12.31 -15.21 8.74
CA ARG A 18 -12.65 -13.96 9.47
C ARG A 18 -11.83 -12.77 8.98
N PHE A 19 -10.56 -12.98 8.64
CA PHE A 19 -9.70 -11.95 8.06
C PHE A 19 -10.20 -11.49 6.67
N LEU A 20 -10.52 -12.44 5.78
CA LEU A 20 -11.07 -12.14 4.45
C LEU A 20 -12.46 -11.49 4.55
N ALA A 21 -13.31 -11.94 5.47
CA ALA A 21 -14.62 -11.33 5.71
C ALA A 21 -14.52 -9.89 6.27
N ARG A 22 -13.54 -9.60 7.11
CA ARG A 22 -13.31 -8.23 7.63
C ARG A 22 -12.88 -7.26 6.55
N LYS A 23 -12.04 -7.68 5.60
CA LYS A 23 -11.62 -6.83 4.45
C LYS A 23 -12.70 -6.67 3.37
N GLY A 24 -13.65 -7.61 3.26
CA GLY A 24 -14.76 -7.56 2.29
C GLY A 24 -16.02 -6.85 2.77
N GLY A 25 -16.13 -6.52 4.06
CA GLY A 25 -17.37 -6.04 4.69
C GLY A 25 -17.57 -4.51 4.74
N ALA A 26 -16.65 -3.70 4.27
CA ALA A 26 -16.81 -2.26 4.21
C ALA A 26 -17.76 -1.89 3.06
N LYS A 27 -19.07 -1.80 3.36
CA LYS A 27 -20.03 -1.09 2.49
C LYS A 27 -19.66 0.39 2.54
N PHE A 28 -18.96 0.86 1.51
CA PHE A 28 -18.72 2.28 1.33
C PHE A 28 -20.05 3.01 1.15
N PRO A 29 -20.33 4.10 1.90
CA PRO A 29 -21.41 4.98 1.56
C PRO A 29 -21.15 5.56 0.18
N ARG A 30 -22.10 5.50 -0.73
CA ARG A 30 -22.03 6.11 -2.07
C ARG A 30 -21.88 7.62 -1.89
N GLY A 31 -20.64 8.09 -1.86
CA GLY A 31 -20.34 9.50 -2.03
C GLY A 31 -20.71 9.89 -3.45
N GLN A 32 -21.56 10.91 -3.58
CA GLN A 32 -21.96 11.47 -4.87
C GLN A 32 -20.69 11.98 -5.57
N VAL A 33 -20.31 11.34 -6.67
CA VAL A 33 -19.33 11.87 -7.61
C VAL A 33 -20.00 13.07 -8.30
N PRO A 34 -19.43 14.28 -8.26
CA PRO A 34 -19.95 15.39 -9.03
C PRO A 34 -19.85 15.08 -10.53
N PRO A 35 -20.85 15.45 -11.35
CA PRO A 35 -20.85 15.13 -12.77
C PRO A 35 -19.69 15.84 -13.48
N SER A 36 -18.82 15.07 -14.13
CA SER A 36 -17.79 15.58 -15.02
C SER A 36 -18.46 16.35 -16.16
N SER A 37 -18.03 17.60 -16.38
CA SER A 37 -18.46 18.42 -17.51
C SER A 37 -18.06 17.71 -18.82
N ARG A 38 -19.07 17.21 -19.55
CA ARG A 38 -18.91 16.65 -20.90
C ARG A 38 -18.39 17.72 -21.83
N ARG A 39 -17.18 17.55 -22.34
CA ARG A 39 -16.80 18.09 -23.65
C ARG A 39 -16.85 16.93 -24.63
N GLY A 40 -17.74 17.02 -25.62
CA GLY A 40 -17.87 16.07 -26.69
C GLY A 40 -16.59 16.02 -27.55
N GLY A 41 -16.08 14.82 -27.76
CA GLY A 41 -15.02 14.48 -28.68
C GLY A 41 -15.35 13.16 -29.34
N THR A 42 -15.33 13.16 -30.65
CA THR A 42 -15.68 12.10 -31.60
C THR A 42 -14.92 10.82 -31.39
N THR A 43 -15.59 9.68 -31.63
CA THR A 43 -15.07 8.32 -31.67
C THR A 43 -13.88 8.21 -32.65
N GLY A 44 -12.68 8.01 -32.05
CA GLY A 44 -11.48 7.59 -32.77
C GLY A 44 -10.92 6.35 -32.05
N ASP A 45 -10.42 5.42 -32.84
CA ASP A 45 -9.95 4.10 -32.47
C ASP A 45 -8.97 4.16 -31.27
N ILE A 46 -9.17 3.25 -30.30
CA ILE A 46 -8.35 3.17 -29.08
C ILE A 46 -7.02 2.50 -29.45
N GLU A 47 -6.03 3.33 -29.76
CA GLU A 47 -4.65 2.88 -29.83
C GLU A 47 -4.11 2.51 -28.44
N ASP A 48 -3.19 1.55 -28.45
CA ASP A 48 -2.42 0.91 -27.38
C ASP A 48 -2.21 1.78 -26.12
N VAL A 49 -2.70 1.29 -24.96
CA VAL A 49 -2.57 1.94 -23.63
C VAL A 49 -1.10 2.08 -23.16
N SER A 50 -0.12 1.56 -23.89
CA SER A 50 1.30 1.78 -23.62
C SER A 50 1.74 3.24 -23.85
N SER A 51 0.93 4.03 -24.58
CA SER A 51 1.21 5.43 -24.88
C SER A 51 0.65 6.43 -23.86
N LEU A 52 -0.12 6.00 -22.87
CA LEU A 52 -0.55 6.85 -21.75
C LEU A 52 0.56 6.96 -20.70
N THR A 53 1.72 7.50 -21.11
CA THR A 53 2.69 8.02 -20.15
C THR A 53 2.15 9.33 -19.58
N PRO A 54 1.91 9.43 -18.25
CA PRO A 54 1.70 10.74 -17.65
C PRO A 54 2.93 11.59 -17.93
N ARG A 55 2.75 12.83 -18.35
CA ARG A 55 3.84 13.80 -18.61
C ARG A 55 4.74 14.10 -17.40
N CYS A 56 4.62 13.35 -16.32
CA CYS A 56 5.33 13.54 -15.05
C CYS A 56 6.56 12.65 -14.85
N CYS A 57 6.91 11.76 -15.78
CA CYS A 57 8.05 10.83 -15.62
C CYS A 57 9.22 11.08 -16.57
N ALA A 58 9.21 12.17 -17.31
CA ALA A 58 10.34 12.62 -18.10
C ALA A 58 10.93 13.86 -17.40
N THR A 59 11.90 13.63 -16.62
CA THR A 59 13.11 14.39 -16.26
C THR A 59 13.40 14.27 -14.77
N ASN A 60 14.56 13.69 -14.43
CA ASN A 60 15.22 13.81 -13.14
C ASN A 60 15.84 15.25 -12.98
N GLU A 61 15.22 16.25 -13.51
CA GLU A 61 15.59 17.65 -13.29
C GLU A 61 14.85 18.18 -12.06
N TRP A 62 15.30 17.77 -10.89
CA TRP A 62 15.09 18.54 -9.68
C TRP A 62 16.04 19.72 -9.78
N ASP A 63 15.51 20.89 -10.03
CA ASP A 63 16.26 22.13 -9.95
C ASP A 63 16.83 22.28 -8.52
N GLU A 64 18.16 22.41 -8.38
CA GLU A 64 18.84 22.54 -7.09
C GLU A 64 18.32 23.73 -6.25
N THR A 65 17.67 24.71 -6.91
CA THR A 65 17.01 25.84 -6.23
C THR A 65 15.71 25.45 -5.55
N GLU A 66 15.02 24.38 -6.00
CA GLU A 66 13.83 23.84 -5.32
C GLU A 66 14.19 22.90 -4.16
N ALA A 67 15.37 22.29 -4.13
CA ALA A 67 15.75 21.32 -3.11
C ALA A 67 15.72 21.89 -1.69
N SER A 68 16.11 23.15 -1.47
CA SER A 68 16.05 23.80 -0.15
C SER A 68 14.63 24.19 0.27
N VAL A 69 13.77 24.52 -0.70
CA VAL A 69 12.34 24.80 -0.48
C VAL A 69 11.55 23.49 -0.37
N ALA A 70 12.03 22.42 -1.01
CA ALA A 70 11.37 21.11 -1.05
C ALA A 70 11.28 20.41 0.31
N LEU A 71 12.19 20.65 1.25
CA LEU A 71 12.21 20.04 2.58
C LEU A 71 11.36 20.77 3.63
N SER A 72 10.61 21.82 3.26
CA SER A 72 9.64 22.44 4.17
C SER A 72 8.30 21.69 4.17
N GLU A 73 7.57 21.77 5.30
CA GLU A 73 6.22 21.21 5.38
C GLU A 73 5.26 21.89 4.41
N LYS A 74 4.27 21.14 3.94
CA LYS A 74 3.15 21.66 3.16
C LYS A 74 1.85 21.37 3.90
N ASN A 75 1.08 22.39 4.22
CA ASN A 75 -0.13 22.28 5.05
C ASN A 75 -1.35 21.70 4.34
N TRP A 76 -1.24 21.29 3.10
CA TRP A 76 -2.32 20.70 2.32
C TRP A 76 -1.79 19.66 1.33
N GLY A 77 -2.67 18.73 0.93
CA GLY A 77 -2.38 17.73 -0.07
C GLY A 77 -3.63 17.33 -0.87
N TRP A 78 -3.42 16.49 -1.86
CA TRP A 78 -4.46 15.88 -2.65
C TRP A 78 -4.84 14.54 -2.01
N ILE A 79 -6.08 14.44 -1.55
CA ILE A 79 -6.64 13.26 -0.89
C ILE A 79 -7.66 12.62 -1.82
N HIS A 80 -7.55 11.31 -1.99
CA HIS A 80 -8.53 10.48 -2.69
C HIS A 80 -9.77 10.27 -1.80
N SER A 81 -9.54 9.75 -0.59
CA SER A 81 -10.61 9.45 0.38
C SER A 81 -10.05 9.25 1.79
N ILE A 82 -10.93 9.24 2.78
CA ILE A 82 -10.61 8.93 4.18
C ILE A 82 -11.56 7.82 4.65
N ASP A 83 -10.99 6.70 5.12
CA ASP A 83 -11.73 5.72 5.91
C ASP A 83 -11.47 6.02 7.39
N SER A 84 -12.53 6.38 8.09
CA SER A 84 -12.41 6.86 9.47
C SER A 84 -12.24 5.74 10.50
N MET A 85 -12.30 4.46 10.14
CA MET A 85 -12.11 3.38 11.11
C MET A 85 -11.65 2.07 10.48
N THR A 86 -10.36 1.77 10.64
CA THR A 86 -9.75 0.47 10.31
C THR A 86 -9.05 -0.13 11.52
N SER A 87 -8.92 -1.45 11.55
CA SER A 87 -8.17 -2.20 12.56
C SER A 87 -7.11 -3.13 11.94
N VAL A 88 -6.92 -3.05 10.62
CA VAL A 88 -6.05 -3.96 9.86
C VAL A 88 -4.86 -3.28 9.18
N ASP A 89 -4.73 -1.96 9.34
CA ASP A 89 -3.68 -1.18 8.70
C ASP A 89 -2.71 -0.58 9.72
N GLY A 90 -2.26 -1.42 10.64
CA GLY A 90 -1.36 -1.10 11.75
C GLY A 90 -2.02 -1.31 13.12
N PRO A 91 -1.27 -1.13 14.22
CA PRO A 91 -1.74 -1.34 15.58
C PRO A 91 -2.85 -0.36 15.98
N GLY A 92 -3.83 -0.86 16.73
CA GLY A 92 -4.96 -0.07 17.25
C GLY A 92 -5.99 0.32 16.20
N LEU A 93 -7.02 1.06 16.60
CA LEU A 93 -7.99 1.65 15.67
C LEU A 93 -7.38 2.87 14.99
N ARG A 94 -7.58 2.99 13.67
CA ARG A 94 -6.90 3.99 12.86
C ARG A 94 -7.83 4.63 11.83
N ALA A 95 -7.52 5.86 11.45
CA ALA A 95 -8.02 6.41 10.21
C ALA A 95 -7.05 6.10 9.08
N MET A 96 -7.57 5.60 7.96
CA MET A 96 -6.81 5.43 6.72
C MET A 96 -7.02 6.67 5.84
N ILE A 97 -5.94 7.37 5.54
CA ILE A 97 -5.95 8.54 4.66
C ILE A 97 -5.37 8.13 3.32
N PHE A 98 -6.20 8.02 2.30
CA PHE A 98 -5.79 7.64 0.96
C PHE A 98 -5.38 8.88 0.17
N PHE A 99 -4.10 8.99 -0.12
CA PHE A 99 -3.54 10.06 -0.94
C PHE A 99 -3.83 9.82 -2.42
N GLN A 100 -3.97 10.90 -3.16
CA GLN A 100 -4.10 10.88 -4.60
C GLN A 100 -2.74 10.97 -5.27
N GLY A 101 -2.54 10.20 -6.35
CA GLY A 101 -1.31 10.10 -7.13
C GLY A 101 -0.50 8.85 -6.81
N CYS A 102 -0.01 8.16 -7.85
CA CYS A 102 0.92 7.04 -7.75
C CYS A 102 1.73 6.90 -9.04
N ALA A 103 3.05 6.79 -8.91
CA ALA A 103 3.93 6.57 -10.05
C ALA A 103 3.95 5.10 -10.54
N LYS A 104 3.53 4.14 -9.70
CA LYS A 104 3.49 2.72 -10.04
C LYS A 104 2.19 2.35 -10.78
N ARG A 105 2.23 1.26 -11.54
CA ARG A 105 1.08 0.68 -12.26
C ARG A 105 0.94 -0.80 -11.92
N CYS A 106 0.79 -1.07 -10.61
CA CYS A 106 0.75 -2.43 -10.11
C CYS A 106 -0.40 -3.22 -10.74
N ALA A 107 -0.10 -4.42 -11.25
CA ALA A 107 -1.08 -5.28 -11.92
C ALA A 107 -2.31 -5.58 -11.04
N PHE A 108 -2.09 -5.72 -9.73
CA PHE A 108 -3.15 -5.98 -8.74
C PHE A 108 -3.67 -4.72 -8.03
N CYS A 109 -3.48 -3.53 -8.59
CA CYS A 109 -3.93 -2.30 -7.94
C CYS A 109 -5.45 -2.35 -7.71
N CYS A 110 -5.89 -2.19 -6.46
CA CYS A 110 -7.32 -2.15 -6.11
C CYS A 110 -7.91 -0.73 -6.14
N ASN A 111 -7.07 0.29 -6.31
CA ASN A 111 -7.46 1.71 -6.35
C ASN A 111 -6.92 2.42 -7.59
N PRO A 112 -7.31 2.00 -8.82
CA PRO A 112 -6.85 2.64 -10.05
C PRO A 112 -7.28 4.12 -10.15
N ASP A 113 -8.36 4.47 -9.49
CA ASP A 113 -8.90 5.83 -9.34
C ASP A 113 -8.00 6.77 -8.50
N SER A 114 -7.04 6.22 -7.75
CA SER A 114 -6.06 7.01 -7.00
C SER A 114 -4.74 7.27 -7.75
N LEU A 115 -4.60 6.80 -9.01
CA LEU A 115 -3.31 6.83 -9.71
C LEU A 115 -2.96 8.20 -10.31
N GLU A 116 -3.96 8.98 -10.72
CA GLU A 116 -3.75 10.27 -11.36
C GLU A 116 -3.34 11.34 -10.33
N GLU A 117 -2.31 12.11 -10.66
CA GLU A 117 -1.83 13.18 -9.79
C GLU A 117 -2.60 14.50 -10.05
N GLY A 118 -2.71 15.34 -9.01
CA GLY A 118 -3.36 16.66 -9.13
C GLY A 118 -4.88 16.64 -9.21
N VAL A 119 -5.49 15.46 -9.09
CA VAL A 119 -6.95 15.29 -8.97
C VAL A 119 -7.32 14.88 -7.54
N GLY A 120 -8.59 14.63 -7.27
CA GLY A 120 -9.07 14.32 -5.92
C GLY A 120 -9.43 15.59 -5.13
N GLN A 121 -9.56 15.45 -3.83
CA GLN A 121 -9.93 16.56 -2.95
C GLN A 121 -8.69 17.24 -2.38
N LYS A 122 -8.54 18.55 -2.60
CA LYS A 122 -7.52 19.34 -1.93
C LYS A 122 -7.95 19.58 -0.49
N MET A 123 -7.19 19.04 0.47
CA MET A 123 -7.48 19.14 1.90
C MET A 123 -6.29 19.71 2.66
N SER A 124 -6.57 20.61 3.62
CA SER A 124 -5.59 21.02 4.61
C SER A 124 -5.48 19.95 5.71
N LYS A 125 -4.40 20.00 6.52
CA LYS A 125 -4.30 19.12 7.70
C LYS A 125 -5.44 19.36 8.70
N GLU A 126 -5.92 20.60 8.79
CA GLU A 126 -7.06 20.98 9.61
C GLU A 126 -8.35 20.30 9.13
N ASP A 127 -8.60 20.30 7.81
CA ASP A 127 -9.76 19.61 7.20
C ASP A 127 -9.72 18.10 7.46
N VAL A 128 -8.54 17.48 7.31
CA VAL A 128 -8.36 16.05 7.58
C VAL A 128 -8.70 15.73 9.03
N PHE A 129 -8.16 16.48 10.00
CA PHE A 129 -8.45 16.22 11.42
C PHE A 129 -9.87 16.61 11.84
N ALA A 130 -10.48 17.62 11.21
CA ALA A 130 -11.90 17.94 11.41
C ALA A 130 -12.81 16.77 10.98
N ALA A 131 -12.49 16.11 9.87
CA ALA A 131 -13.22 14.91 9.42
C ALA A 131 -13.07 13.71 10.39
N LEU A 132 -12.03 13.69 11.22
CA LEU A 132 -11.75 12.61 12.19
C LEU A 132 -12.17 12.95 13.63
N GLU A 133 -12.64 14.17 13.90
CA GLU A 133 -12.86 14.71 15.25
C GLU A 133 -13.68 13.77 16.13
N THR A 134 -14.79 13.24 15.62
CA THR A 134 -15.68 12.35 16.37
C THR A 134 -15.07 10.98 16.71
N LYS A 135 -13.91 10.64 16.12
CA LYS A 135 -13.25 9.34 16.26
C LYS A 135 -11.95 9.41 17.07
N LEU A 136 -11.43 10.59 17.36
CA LEU A 136 -10.14 10.78 18.04
C LEU A 136 -10.04 10.00 19.36
N ALA A 137 -11.13 9.97 20.15
CA ALA A 137 -11.15 9.24 21.41
C ALA A 137 -10.96 7.72 21.25
N TYR A 138 -11.46 7.15 20.15
CA TYR A 138 -11.27 5.71 19.86
C TYR A 138 -9.84 5.41 19.49
N TYR A 139 -9.19 6.26 18.67
CA TYR A 139 -7.81 6.10 18.29
C TYR A 139 -6.88 6.18 19.51
N THR A 140 -7.07 7.22 20.35
CA THR A 140 -6.28 7.40 21.57
C THR A 140 -6.41 6.20 22.52
N LYS A 141 -7.65 5.74 22.78
CA LYS A 141 -7.89 4.61 23.69
C LYS A 141 -7.31 3.29 23.22
N SER A 142 -7.23 3.09 21.91
CA SER A 142 -6.68 1.87 21.32
C SER A 142 -5.17 1.92 21.09
N GLY A 143 -4.49 3.05 21.38
CA GLY A 143 -3.10 3.27 21.00
C GLY A 143 -2.88 3.41 19.49
N GLY A 144 -3.96 3.70 18.74
CA GLY A 144 -3.95 3.85 17.29
C GLY A 144 -3.64 5.28 16.81
N GLY A 145 -4.19 5.66 15.66
CA GLY A 145 -3.94 6.97 15.09
C GLY A 145 -4.31 7.08 13.62
N ILE A 146 -3.38 7.54 12.79
CA ILE A 146 -3.59 7.66 11.35
C ILE A 146 -2.64 6.74 10.58
N THR A 147 -3.09 6.20 9.45
CA THR A 147 -2.26 5.52 8.45
C THR A 147 -2.40 6.27 7.12
N MET A 148 -1.29 6.74 6.61
CA MET A 148 -1.20 7.49 5.36
C MET A 148 -0.82 6.54 4.24
N SER A 149 -1.75 6.31 3.30
CA SER A 149 -1.66 5.34 2.21
C SER A 149 -2.19 5.94 0.90
N GLY A 150 -2.94 5.19 0.11
CA GLY A 150 -3.65 5.66 -1.09
C GLY A 150 -3.03 5.17 -2.37
N GLY A 151 -2.70 6.07 -3.29
CA GLY A 151 -1.82 5.78 -4.41
C GLY A 151 -0.41 5.53 -3.88
N GLU A 152 0.34 6.60 -3.63
CA GLU A 152 1.64 6.58 -2.94
C GLU A 152 1.78 7.85 -2.11
N CYS A 153 1.66 7.74 -0.79
CA CYS A 153 1.68 8.91 0.09
C CYS A 153 3.01 9.68 0.04
N MET A 154 4.12 8.99 -0.22
CA MET A 154 5.45 9.59 -0.28
C MET A 154 5.65 10.53 -1.48
N LEU A 155 4.78 10.53 -2.49
CA LEU A 155 4.74 11.58 -3.51
C LEU A 155 4.41 12.95 -2.90
N GLN A 156 3.65 12.95 -1.80
CA GLN A 156 3.26 14.17 -1.08
C GLN A 156 3.94 14.24 0.29
N TYR A 157 5.21 13.83 0.38
CA TYR A 157 5.98 13.68 1.62
C TYR A 157 5.93 14.89 2.55
N ARG A 158 5.86 16.10 2.00
CA ARG A 158 5.76 17.34 2.78
C ARG A 158 4.44 17.43 3.56
N PHE A 159 3.35 16.93 2.96
CA PHE A 159 2.05 16.86 3.62
C PHE A 159 1.98 15.68 4.59
N VAL A 160 2.64 14.56 4.27
CA VAL A 160 2.83 13.43 5.21
C VAL A 160 3.42 13.90 6.52
N VAL A 161 4.49 14.71 6.48
CA VAL A 161 5.14 15.27 7.70
C VAL A 161 4.18 16.19 8.45
N ALA A 162 3.45 17.06 7.76
CA ALA A 162 2.48 17.95 8.40
C ALA A 162 1.37 17.18 9.13
N LEU A 163 0.82 16.11 8.51
CA LEU A 163 -0.17 15.24 9.13
C LEU A 163 0.41 14.44 10.30
N ALA A 164 1.61 13.89 10.16
CA ALA A 164 2.27 13.13 11.21
C ALA A 164 2.52 13.98 12.47
N LYS A 165 3.02 15.21 12.31
CA LYS A 165 3.19 16.15 13.41
C LYS A 165 1.85 16.53 14.05
N CYS A 166 0.81 16.73 13.23
CA CYS A 166 -0.52 17.07 13.72
C CYS A 166 -1.15 15.90 14.51
N ALA A 167 -0.94 14.64 14.08
CA ALA A 167 -1.35 13.44 14.79
C ALA A 167 -0.62 13.32 16.14
N ARG A 168 0.69 13.46 16.12
CA ARG A 168 1.53 13.36 17.32
C ARG A 168 1.17 14.41 18.36
N ALA A 169 0.86 15.66 17.95
CA ALA A 169 0.39 16.72 18.84
C ALA A 169 -0.95 16.39 19.53
N ARG A 170 -1.71 15.40 19.00
CA ARG A 170 -2.95 14.88 19.55
C ARG A 170 -2.80 13.56 20.30
N GLY A 171 -1.57 13.12 20.55
CA GLY A 171 -1.28 11.83 21.19
C GLY A 171 -1.60 10.61 20.32
N LEU A 172 -1.67 10.78 19.00
CA LEU A 172 -1.93 9.72 18.03
C LEU A 172 -0.65 9.27 17.34
N THR A 173 -0.60 8.00 16.94
CA THR A 173 0.50 7.47 16.14
C THR A 173 0.29 7.75 14.65
N ALA A 174 1.38 7.97 13.92
CA ALA A 174 1.39 8.21 12.48
C ALA A 174 2.14 7.07 11.76
N ILE A 175 1.47 6.37 10.87
CA ILE A 175 2.00 5.26 10.08
C ILE A 175 1.99 5.65 8.60
N ILE A 176 3.00 5.26 7.84
CA ILE A 176 2.99 5.28 6.38
C ILE A 176 2.77 3.87 5.83
N ASP A 177 1.89 3.74 4.84
CA ASP A 177 1.73 2.55 4.00
C ASP A 177 2.20 2.93 2.60
N THR A 178 3.36 2.40 2.20
CA THR A 178 4.10 2.87 1.03
C THR A 178 4.73 1.72 0.26
N ALA A 179 4.93 1.90 -1.02
CA ALA A 179 5.72 1.01 -1.86
C ALA A 179 7.13 1.58 -2.15
N ALA A 180 7.62 2.45 -1.29
CA ALA A 180 8.83 3.26 -1.37
C ALA A 180 8.82 4.22 -2.58
N HIS A 181 8.92 5.50 -2.29
CA HIS A 181 9.12 6.55 -3.27
C HIS A 181 10.03 7.62 -2.67
N GLY A 182 10.85 8.25 -3.50
CA GLY A 182 11.76 9.31 -3.07
C GLY A 182 13.22 8.88 -3.05
N ASN A 183 14.00 9.59 -2.25
CA ASN A 183 15.44 9.43 -2.08
C ASN A 183 15.84 9.66 -0.62
N ASP A 184 17.13 9.54 -0.31
CA ASP A 184 17.67 9.68 1.04
C ASP A 184 17.24 10.99 1.72
N GLN A 185 17.27 12.12 1.01
CA GLN A 185 16.91 13.43 1.58
C GLN A 185 15.43 13.48 1.99
N ILE A 186 14.54 12.93 1.15
CA ILE A 186 13.11 12.85 1.44
C ILE A 186 12.87 11.92 2.63
N TRP A 187 13.55 10.78 2.67
CA TRP A 187 13.39 9.80 3.73
C TRP A 187 13.91 10.32 5.06
N ASP A 188 15.09 10.95 5.08
CA ASP A 188 15.65 11.59 6.29
C ASP A 188 14.75 12.74 6.81
N PHE A 189 13.99 13.39 5.94
CA PHE A 189 13.01 14.41 6.33
C PHE A 189 11.73 13.80 6.91
N VAL A 190 11.25 12.66 6.38
CA VAL A 190 9.97 12.05 6.77
C VAL A 190 10.09 11.13 7.98
N LEU A 191 11.07 10.21 7.96
CA LEU A 191 11.14 9.09 8.91
C LEU A 191 11.22 9.48 10.38
N PRO A 192 11.84 10.61 10.79
CA PRO A 192 11.82 11.08 12.19
C PRO A 192 10.41 11.37 12.75
N HIS A 193 9.41 11.51 11.87
CA HIS A 193 8.04 11.84 12.24
C HIS A 193 7.09 10.63 12.18
N ILE A 194 7.60 9.44 11.78
CA ILE A 194 6.81 8.23 11.56
C ILE A 194 7.05 7.24 12.69
N ASP A 195 5.96 6.70 13.24
CA ASP A 195 6.02 5.74 14.33
C ASP A 195 6.16 4.28 13.83
N MET A 196 5.73 4.03 12.59
CA MET A 196 5.81 2.71 11.94
C MET A 196 5.65 2.84 10.43
N ALA A 197 6.21 1.90 9.67
CA ALA A 197 5.98 1.76 8.24
C ALA A 197 5.32 0.41 7.91
N LEU A 198 4.38 0.45 6.97
CA LEU A 198 3.84 -0.71 6.26
C LEU A 198 4.47 -0.67 4.87
N LEU A 199 5.53 -1.45 4.64
CA LEU A 199 6.25 -1.42 3.37
C LEU A 199 5.77 -2.51 2.45
N CYS A 200 5.23 -2.14 1.30
CA CYS A 200 4.80 -3.08 0.28
C CYS A 200 5.99 -3.65 -0.50
N CYS A 201 6.44 -4.86 -0.15
CA CYS A 201 7.33 -5.67 -0.96
C CYS A 201 6.51 -6.30 -2.09
N LYS A 202 6.65 -5.80 -3.30
CA LYS A 202 5.87 -6.30 -4.45
C LYS A 202 6.37 -7.65 -4.95
N SER A 203 7.68 -7.87 -4.86
CA SER A 203 8.37 -9.14 -5.13
C SER A 203 9.80 -9.06 -4.59
N SER A 204 10.38 -10.21 -4.22
CA SER A 204 11.79 -10.36 -3.90
C SER A 204 12.67 -10.51 -5.14
N ASN A 205 12.07 -10.81 -6.29
CA ASN A 205 12.74 -10.97 -7.58
C ASN A 205 12.62 -9.68 -8.42
N PRO A 206 13.74 -9.08 -8.88
CA PRO A 206 13.73 -7.80 -9.60
C PRO A 206 12.96 -7.84 -10.93
N VAL A 207 12.97 -8.96 -11.65
CA VAL A 207 12.25 -9.10 -12.92
C VAL A 207 10.75 -9.14 -12.65
N ARG A 208 10.31 -10.00 -11.71
CA ARG A 208 8.90 -10.09 -11.29
C ARG A 208 8.42 -8.77 -10.71
N TYR A 209 9.22 -8.09 -9.90
CA TYR A 209 8.92 -6.77 -9.38
C TYR A 209 8.58 -5.78 -10.50
N GLY A 210 9.42 -5.74 -11.56
CA GLY A 210 9.18 -4.90 -12.73
C GLY A 210 7.88 -5.23 -13.46
N LYS A 211 7.59 -6.53 -13.65
CA LYS A 211 6.34 -7.02 -14.28
C LYS A 211 5.10 -6.61 -13.46
N ILE A 212 5.17 -6.77 -12.13
CA ILE A 212 4.07 -6.42 -11.21
C ILE A 212 3.83 -4.91 -11.17
N THR A 213 4.88 -4.11 -11.05
CA THR A 213 4.77 -2.67 -10.76
C THR A 213 4.77 -1.78 -11.99
N GLY A 214 5.21 -2.30 -13.14
CA GLY A 214 5.50 -1.50 -14.32
C GLY A 214 6.70 -0.55 -14.14
N ARG A 215 7.50 -0.73 -13.06
CA ARG A 215 8.62 0.15 -12.67
C ARG A 215 9.79 -0.66 -12.15
N PRO A 216 10.56 -1.34 -13.01
CA PRO A 216 11.68 -2.20 -12.59
C PRO A 216 12.76 -1.43 -11.83
N GLU A 217 12.99 -0.16 -12.15
CA GLU A 217 13.94 0.73 -11.48
C GLU A 217 13.65 0.93 -9.99
N ASN A 218 12.39 0.82 -9.58
CA ASN A 218 11.98 1.01 -8.20
C ASN A 218 12.34 -0.17 -7.27
N PHE A 219 12.82 -1.29 -7.82
CA PHE A 219 13.31 -2.40 -7.00
C PHE A 219 14.49 -1.97 -6.11
N GLY A 220 15.48 -1.27 -6.68
CA GLY A 220 16.60 -0.71 -5.91
C GLY A 220 16.16 0.35 -4.90
N ILE A 221 15.16 1.16 -5.25
CA ILE A 221 14.59 2.19 -4.35
C ILE A 221 13.95 1.53 -3.11
N MET A 222 13.22 0.44 -3.28
CA MET A 222 12.62 -0.31 -2.16
C MET A 222 13.69 -0.84 -1.20
N HIS A 223 14.80 -1.38 -1.70
CA HIS A 223 15.92 -1.85 -0.88
C HIS A 223 16.63 -0.70 -0.15
N ALA A 224 16.88 0.41 -0.85
CA ALA A 224 17.49 1.59 -0.23
C ALA A 224 16.60 2.17 0.88
N PHE A 225 15.28 2.20 0.66
CA PHE A 225 14.33 2.64 1.68
C PHE A 225 14.31 1.73 2.91
N LEU A 226 14.42 0.41 2.72
CA LEU A 226 14.56 -0.54 3.84
C LEU A 226 15.80 -0.25 4.69
N ALA A 227 16.93 0.06 4.07
CA ALA A 227 18.14 0.44 4.79
C ALA A 227 17.93 1.73 5.61
N LYS A 228 17.20 2.71 5.06
CA LYS A 228 16.84 3.94 5.77
C LYS A 228 15.87 3.71 6.92
N LEU A 229 14.88 2.84 6.75
CA LEU A 229 13.98 2.43 7.84
C LEU A 229 14.76 1.79 9.00
N GLU A 230 15.79 0.98 8.69
CA GLU A 230 16.66 0.37 9.69
C GLU A 230 17.57 1.41 10.38
N GLU A 231 18.16 2.34 9.62
CA GLU A 231 18.97 3.46 10.13
C GLU A 231 18.17 4.33 11.11
N HIS A 232 16.96 4.73 10.73
CA HIS A 232 16.04 5.52 11.56
C HIS A 232 15.33 4.69 12.63
N LYS A 233 15.54 3.36 12.69
CA LYS A 233 14.92 2.43 13.65
C LYS A 233 13.39 2.44 13.61
N VAL A 234 12.80 2.70 12.44
CA VAL A 234 11.34 2.71 12.25
C VAL A 234 10.82 1.28 12.21
N PRO A 235 9.98 0.85 13.18
CA PRO A 235 9.35 -0.46 13.13
C PRO A 235 8.58 -0.64 11.81
N THR A 236 8.77 -1.79 11.16
CA THR A 236 8.21 -2.00 9.82
C THR A 236 7.51 -3.35 9.73
N TRP A 237 6.30 -3.38 9.16
CA TRP A 237 5.71 -4.60 8.62
C TRP A 237 5.99 -4.67 7.12
N LEU A 238 6.51 -5.80 6.68
CA LEU A 238 6.73 -6.04 5.27
C LEU A 238 5.46 -6.64 4.66
N ARG A 239 4.72 -5.88 3.87
CA ARG A 239 3.48 -6.30 3.20
C ARG A 239 3.79 -7.01 1.89
N PHE A 240 3.25 -8.18 1.72
CA PHE A 240 3.47 -9.04 0.57
C PHE A 240 2.15 -9.56 0.00
N VAL A 241 1.85 -9.23 -1.26
CA VAL A 241 0.64 -9.71 -1.93
C VAL A 241 0.90 -11.11 -2.49
N LEU A 242 0.15 -12.08 -1.98
CA LEU A 242 0.22 -13.48 -2.41
C LEU A 242 -0.73 -13.70 -3.59
N MET A 243 -0.15 -13.94 -4.76
CA MET A 243 -0.86 -14.26 -6.00
C MET A 243 -0.51 -15.67 -6.43
N SER A 244 -1.52 -16.49 -6.76
CA SER A 244 -1.37 -17.87 -7.23
C SER A 244 -2.25 -18.11 -8.44
N SER A 245 -1.71 -18.78 -9.44
CA SER A 245 -2.44 -19.19 -10.65
C SER A 245 -1.67 -20.26 -11.40
N ASP A 246 -2.38 -21.25 -11.94
CA ASP A 246 -1.83 -22.25 -12.87
C ASP A 246 -1.89 -21.78 -14.34
N ASP A 247 -2.51 -20.62 -14.62
CA ASP A 247 -2.62 -20.07 -15.97
C ASP A 247 -1.27 -19.51 -16.43
N GLU A 248 -0.81 -19.93 -17.62
CA GLU A 248 0.46 -19.48 -18.21
C GLU A 248 0.52 -17.95 -18.39
N GLU A 249 -0.63 -17.30 -18.59
CA GLU A 249 -0.75 -15.85 -18.73
C GLU A 249 -0.19 -15.11 -17.48
N PHE A 250 -0.23 -15.74 -16.30
CA PHE A 250 0.14 -15.08 -15.03
C PHE A 250 1.47 -15.56 -14.43
N GLN A 251 2.17 -16.51 -15.04
CA GLN A 251 3.39 -17.11 -14.45
C GLN A 251 4.50 -16.09 -14.15
N ASP A 252 4.55 -15.00 -14.90
CA ASP A 252 5.52 -13.92 -14.72
C ASP A 252 5.27 -13.06 -13.45
N ILE A 253 4.08 -13.12 -12.89
CA ILE A 253 3.64 -12.24 -11.79
C ILE A 253 3.10 -12.98 -10.55
N VAL A 254 2.87 -14.31 -10.62
CA VAL A 254 2.51 -15.11 -9.43
C VAL A 254 3.64 -15.05 -8.39
N THR A 255 3.26 -15.04 -7.12
CA THR A 255 4.19 -14.81 -6.02
C THR A 255 4.18 -15.92 -4.97
N ASP A 256 3.47 -17.02 -5.23
CA ASP A 256 3.35 -18.17 -4.32
C ASP A 256 4.44 -19.23 -4.49
N GLY A 257 5.39 -19.02 -5.42
CA GLY A 257 6.53 -19.91 -5.62
C GLY A 257 7.47 -19.89 -4.40
N GLU A 258 8.04 -21.06 -4.07
CA GLU A 258 8.90 -21.24 -2.89
C GLU A 258 10.11 -20.29 -2.91
N GLU A 259 10.76 -20.10 -4.07
CA GLU A 259 11.88 -19.17 -4.23
C GLU A 259 11.49 -17.73 -3.86
N GLU A 260 10.31 -17.29 -4.28
CA GLU A 260 9.79 -15.96 -3.97
C GLU A 260 9.53 -15.79 -2.48
N LEU A 261 8.89 -16.78 -1.85
CA LEU A 261 8.58 -16.78 -0.41
C LEU A 261 9.86 -16.78 0.45
N LEU A 262 10.86 -17.61 0.07
CA LEU A 262 12.16 -17.63 0.71
C LEU A 262 12.91 -16.29 0.51
N GLY A 263 12.79 -15.68 -0.66
CA GLY A 263 13.34 -14.34 -0.93
C GLY A 263 12.75 -13.25 -0.04
N VAL A 264 11.43 -13.28 0.17
CA VAL A 264 10.74 -12.36 1.11
C VAL A 264 11.20 -12.59 2.55
N ALA A 265 11.32 -13.86 2.97
CA ALA A 265 11.83 -14.20 4.28
C ALA A 265 13.30 -13.75 4.48
N ALA A 266 14.15 -13.94 3.46
CA ALA A 266 15.54 -13.48 3.48
C ALA A 266 15.63 -11.95 3.60
N LEU A 267 14.78 -11.21 2.88
CA LEU A 267 14.69 -9.75 2.98
C LEU A 267 14.31 -9.32 4.41
N ALA A 268 13.32 -9.98 5.01
CA ALA A 268 12.91 -9.70 6.39
C ALA A 268 14.02 -10.00 7.41
N LYS A 269 14.77 -11.09 7.23
CA LYS A 269 15.91 -11.46 8.08
C LYS A 269 17.08 -10.48 7.94
N MET A 270 17.34 -10.01 6.72
CA MET A 270 18.40 -9.02 6.44
C MET A 270 18.17 -7.73 7.22
N HIS A 271 16.92 -7.29 7.32
CA HIS A 271 16.52 -6.06 8.00
C HIS A 271 15.77 -6.30 9.33
N LYS A 272 16.13 -7.38 10.06
CA LYS A 272 15.46 -7.80 11.31
C LYS A 272 15.46 -6.75 12.43
N LYS A 273 16.31 -5.74 12.36
CA LYS A 273 16.31 -4.65 13.36
C LYS A 273 15.08 -3.77 13.24
N CYS A 274 14.59 -3.50 12.03
CA CYS A 274 13.37 -2.72 11.81
C CYS A 274 12.16 -3.60 11.47
N ILE A 275 12.29 -4.67 10.66
CA ILE A 275 11.16 -5.52 10.29
C ILE A 275 10.69 -6.36 11.47
N LYS A 276 9.39 -6.24 11.80
CA LYS A 276 8.72 -6.94 12.92
C LYS A 276 7.94 -8.17 12.47
N GLY A 277 7.74 -8.33 11.17
CA GLY A 277 7.09 -9.47 10.54
C GLY A 277 6.71 -9.21 9.10
N VAL A 278 6.28 -10.26 8.43
CA VAL A 278 5.74 -10.22 7.07
C VAL A 278 4.21 -10.34 7.16
N GLU A 279 3.50 -9.37 6.61
CA GLU A 279 2.04 -9.43 6.46
C GLU A 279 1.72 -10.00 5.07
N ILE A 280 1.20 -11.24 5.04
CA ILE A 280 0.72 -11.84 3.79
C ILE A 280 -0.65 -11.26 3.48
N LEU A 281 -0.79 -10.67 2.30
CA LEU A 281 -2.03 -10.12 1.78
C LEU A 281 -2.51 -11.03 0.63
N PRO A 282 -3.47 -11.93 0.84
CA PRO A 282 -4.03 -12.71 -0.26
C PRO A 282 -4.59 -11.78 -1.35
N TYR A 283 -4.20 -12.04 -2.59
CA TYR A 283 -4.75 -11.31 -3.73
C TYR A 283 -6.28 -11.38 -3.75
N HIS A 284 -6.93 -10.31 -4.13
CA HIS A 284 -8.37 -10.21 -4.35
C HIS A 284 -8.67 -9.29 -5.54
N ASN A 285 -9.80 -9.51 -6.18
CA ASN A 285 -10.25 -8.73 -7.34
C ASN A 285 -11.27 -7.63 -6.99
N PHE A 286 -11.33 -7.18 -5.72
CA PHE A 286 -12.33 -6.19 -5.29
C PHE A 286 -12.24 -4.86 -6.03
N GLY A 287 -11.08 -4.52 -6.61
CA GLY A 287 -10.91 -3.32 -7.42
C GLY A 287 -11.39 -3.44 -8.87
N ALA A 288 -11.71 -4.65 -9.37
CA ALA A 288 -12.03 -4.88 -10.79
C ALA A 288 -13.22 -4.03 -11.29
N PHE A 289 -14.21 -3.77 -10.43
CA PHE A 289 -15.34 -2.90 -10.81
C PHE A 289 -14.90 -1.47 -11.13
N LYS A 290 -13.89 -0.93 -10.42
CA LYS A 290 -13.36 0.42 -10.68
C LYS A 290 -12.73 0.53 -12.06
N TYR A 291 -11.99 -0.52 -12.49
CA TYR A 291 -11.43 -0.56 -13.85
C TYR A 291 -12.54 -0.52 -14.91
N ARG A 292 -13.64 -1.26 -14.69
CA ARG A 292 -14.81 -1.22 -15.60
C ARG A 292 -15.48 0.15 -15.61
N GLU A 293 -15.67 0.80 -14.47
CA GLU A 293 -16.23 2.15 -14.37
C GLU A 293 -15.34 3.21 -15.04
N MET A 294 -14.03 3.02 -14.99
CA MET A 294 -13.03 3.89 -15.62
C MET A 294 -12.80 3.55 -17.10
N HIS A 295 -13.43 2.49 -17.63
CA HIS A 295 -13.20 1.98 -18.99
C HIS A 295 -11.74 1.60 -19.27
N ILE A 296 -11.03 1.07 -18.26
CA ILE A 296 -9.64 0.61 -18.35
C ILE A 296 -9.63 -0.92 -18.26
N PRO A 297 -8.88 -1.64 -19.11
CA PRO A 297 -8.77 -3.09 -19.00
C PRO A 297 -8.07 -3.50 -17.69
N TYR A 298 -8.64 -4.47 -16.98
CA TYR A 298 -8.02 -5.04 -15.79
C TYR A 298 -7.20 -6.26 -16.17
N LYS A 299 -5.87 -6.17 -16.02
CA LYS A 299 -4.95 -7.25 -16.43
C LYS A 299 -5.18 -8.59 -15.71
N LEU A 300 -5.74 -8.54 -14.51
CA LEU A 300 -5.98 -9.73 -13.67
C LEU A 300 -7.46 -10.12 -13.61
N GLU A 301 -8.26 -9.80 -14.63
CA GLU A 301 -9.71 -10.09 -14.67
C GLU A 301 -10.01 -11.59 -14.43
N LYS A 302 -9.16 -12.50 -14.92
CA LYS A 302 -9.32 -13.95 -14.78
C LYS A 302 -8.66 -14.53 -13.53
N MET A 303 -7.77 -13.78 -12.88
CA MET A 303 -7.05 -14.28 -11.70
C MET A 303 -7.99 -14.41 -10.51
N LYS A 304 -7.95 -15.56 -9.85
CA LYS A 304 -8.72 -15.84 -8.64
C LYS A 304 -7.89 -15.57 -7.39
N PRO A 305 -8.54 -15.26 -6.26
CA PRO A 305 -7.87 -15.30 -4.96
C PRO A 305 -7.19 -16.65 -4.72
N PRO A 306 -6.02 -16.70 -4.03
CA PRO A 306 -5.37 -17.94 -3.64
C PRO A 306 -6.26 -18.74 -2.69
N SER A 307 -6.14 -20.07 -2.74
CA SER A 307 -6.85 -20.95 -1.80
C SER A 307 -6.25 -20.88 -0.39
N ASP A 308 -7.00 -21.33 0.61
CA ASP A 308 -6.52 -21.39 1.99
C ASP A 308 -5.25 -22.26 2.11
N GLU A 309 -5.15 -23.37 1.34
CA GLU A 309 -3.96 -24.24 1.31
C GLU A 309 -2.72 -23.48 0.81
N VAL A 310 -2.86 -22.64 -0.21
CA VAL A 310 -1.77 -21.80 -0.73
C VAL A 310 -1.33 -20.78 0.32
N ILE A 311 -2.28 -20.16 1.02
CA ILE A 311 -2.00 -19.19 2.09
C ILE A 311 -1.26 -19.86 3.25
N ILE A 312 -1.76 -21.02 3.71
CA ILE A 312 -1.14 -21.81 4.80
C ILE A 312 0.27 -22.27 4.40
N ARG A 313 0.46 -22.74 3.16
CA ARG A 313 1.79 -23.10 2.63
C ARG A 313 2.73 -21.92 2.65
N ALA A 314 2.31 -20.77 2.14
CA ALA A 314 3.13 -19.56 2.10
C ALA A 314 3.53 -19.11 3.52
N LYS A 315 2.60 -19.14 4.48
CA LYS A 315 2.86 -18.89 5.89
C LYS A 315 3.93 -19.84 6.43
N LYS A 316 3.73 -21.17 6.25
CA LYS A 316 4.68 -22.19 6.75
C LYS A 316 6.09 -22.03 6.16
N VAL A 317 6.23 -21.68 4.90
CA VAL A 317 7.54 -21.44 4.26
C VAL A 317 8.24 -20.24 4.93
N ILE A 318 7.55 -19.12 5.08
CA ILE A 318 8.14 -17.91 5.68
C ILE A 318 8.46 -18.11 7.17
N GLU A 319 7.56 -18.75 7.94
CA GLU A 319 7.77 -19.05 9.35
C GLU A 319 8.88 -20.10 9.58
N GLY A 320 9.03 -21.05 8.65
CA GLY A 320 10.15 -22.01 8.66
C GLY A 320 11.53 -21.35 8.60
N GLU A 321 11.61 -20.14 8.05
CA GLU A 321 12.82 -19.31 8.06
C GLU A 321 13.00 -18.48 9.34
N GLY A 322 12.16 -18.67 10.35
CA GLY A 322 12.21 -17.93 11.62
C GLY A 322 11.68 -16.49 11.52
N VAL A 323 10.89 -16.19 10.49
CA VAL A 323 10.26 -14.88 10.28
C VAL A 323 8.80 -14.94 10.74
N LYS A 324 8.39 -14.00 11.60
CA LYS A 324 7.00 -13.91 12.05
C LYS A 324 6.09 -13.52 10.88
N VAL A 325 5.01 -14.28 10.68
CA VAL A 325 3.93 -13.91 9.76
C VAL A 325 2.81 -13.23 10.54
N LEU A 326 2.35 -12.11 10.01
CA LEU A 326 1.21 -11.33 10.49
C LEU A 326 0.03 -11.61 9.55
N LEU A 327 -1.13 -11.93 10.08
CA LEU A 327 -2.36 -12.21 9.34
C LEU A 327 -3.47 -11.23 9.74
#